data_b3a363c115c458dcbd634c0f5ab302ff
#
_entry.id   b3a363c115c458dcbd634c0f5ab302ff
#
_cell.length_a   1.000
_cell.length_b   1.000
_cell.length_c   1.000
_cell.angle_alpha   90.00
_cell.angle_beta   90.00
_cell.angle_gamma   90.00
#
_symmetry.space_group_name_H-M   'P 1'
#
loop_
_entity.id
_entity.type
_entity.pdbx_description
1 polymer ?
#
loop_
_entity_poly.entity_id
_entity_poly.type
_entity_poly.pdbx_seq_one_letter_code
_entity_poly.pdbx_strand_id
1 'polypeptide(L)'
;MLNLANQFVARATRFIFAAQGEPALWTISVHGRVVGSLVCEAGVWRLSWFEGTDRRLANYAGPVDGNVDALAETLSARLGAPVRLESLPL
;
A
#
# COMPACT_ATOMS: atom_id res chain seq x y z
N MET A 1 14.25 -16.62 1.44
CA MET A 1 14.96 -15.83 0.44
C MET A 1 14.23 -15.77 -0.88
N LEU A 2 13.83 -16.91 -1.43
CA LEU A 2 13.04 -16.94 -2.65
C LEU A 2 11.72 -16.19 -2.50
N ASN A 3 11.08 -16.29 -1.33
CA ASN A 3 9.81 -15.60 -1.07
C ASN A 3 9.93 -14.08 -1.12
N LEU A 4 11.04 -13.54 -0.62
CA LEU A 4 11.26 -12.10 -0.64
C LEU A 4 11.43 -11.59 -2.07
N ALA A 5 12.20 -12.30 -2.88
CA ALA A 5 12.40 -11.94 -4.29
C ALA A 5 11.09 -12.03 -5.06
N ASN A 6 10.29 -13.07 -4.81
CA ASN A 6 8.98 -13.23 -5.46
C ASN A 6 8.02 -12.11 -5.09
N GLN A 7 8.01 -11.68 -3.83
CA GLN A 7 7.18 -10.56 -3.39
C GLN A 7 7.59 -9.27 -4.08
N PHE A 8 8.88 -9.02 -4.19
CA PHE A 8 9.37 -7.82 -4.86
C PHE A 8 8.97 -7.79 -6.34
N VAL A 9 9.13 -8.92 -7.04
CA VAL A 9 8.75 -9.04 -8.45
C VAL A 9 7.25 -8.84 -8.62
N ALA A 10 6.43 -9.44 -7.75
CA ALA A 10 4.99 -9.30 -7.80
C ALA A 10 4.56 -7.84 -7.63
N ARG A 11 5.18 -7.10 -6.70
CA ARG A 11 4.89 -5.68 -6.51
C ARG A 11 5.28 -4.85 -7.72
N ALA A 12 6.45 -5.08 -8.28
CA ALA A 12 6.90 -4.38 -9.47
C ALA A 12 5.96 -4.62 -10.64
N THR A 13 5.51 -5.86 -10.83
CA THR A 13 4.56 -6.21 -11.87
C THR A 13 3.22 -5.50 -11.66
N ARG A 14 2.70 -5.48 -10.43
CA ARG A 14 1.47 -4.77 -10.11
C ARG A 14 1.59 -3.28 -10.38
N PHE A 15 2.72 -2.68 -10.02
CA PHE A 15 2.95 -1.26 -10.29
C PHE A 15 2.93 -0.97 -11.78
N ILE A 16 3.57 -1.79 -12.60
CA ILE A 16 3.59 -1.60 -14.05
C ILE A 16 2.16 -1.69 -14.62
N PHE A 17 1.39 -2.68 -14.22
CA PHE A 17 0.00 -2.83 -14.67
C PHE A 17 -0.86 -1.65 -14.22
N ALA A 18 -0.71 -1.21 -12.97
CA ALA A 18 -1.44 -0.06 -12.46
C ALA A 18 -1.12 1.21 -13.25
N ALA A 19 0.15 1.43 -13.61
CA ALA A 19 0.56 2.56 -14.43
C ALA A 19 -0.04 2.51 -15.83
N GLN A 20 -0.40 1.30 -16.32
CA GLN A 20 -1.05 1.11 -17.61
C GLN A 20 -2.58 1.12 -17.51
N GLY A 21 -3.13 1.42 -16.32
CA GLY A 21 -4.57 1.47 -16.12
C GLY A 21 -5.19 0.19 -15.59
N GLU A 22 -4.41 -0.88 -15.42
CA GLU A 22 -4.91 -2.11 -14.81
C GLU A 22 -5.29 -1.88 -13.35
N PRO A 23 -6.44 -2.40 -12.88
CA PRO A 23 -6.79 -2.24 -11.47
C PRO A 23 -5.83 -3.00 -10.58
N ALA A 24 -5.49 -2.40 -9.45
CA ALA A 24 -4.61 -3.02 -8.46
C ALA A 24 -5.07 -2.62 -7.06
N LEU A 25 -4.88 -3.54 -6.12
CA LEU A 25 -5.32 -3.36 -4.74
C LEU A 25 -4.25 -3.86 -3.77
N TRP A 26 -3.95 -3.06 -2.77
CA TRP A 26 -3.09 -3.44 -1.64
C TRP A 26 -3.87 -3.27 -0.35
N THR A 27 -3.71 -4.20 0.58
CA THR A 27 -4.16 -4.01 1.96
C THR A 27 -3.07 -3.33 2.75
N ILE A 28 -3.47 -2.48 3.70
CA ILE A 28 -2.55 -1.84 4.63
C ILE A 28 -2.81 -2.44 6.00
N SER A 29 -1.77 -3.00 6.62
CA SER A 29 -1.91 -3.66 7.90
C SER A 29 -0.88 -3.18 8.92
N VAL A 30 -1.28 -3.21 10.19
CA VAL A 30 -0.43 -2.89 11.35
C VAL A 30 -0.64 -4.02 12.35
N HIS A 31 0.44 -4.63 12.79
CA HIS A 31 0.39 -5.77 13.75
C HIS A 31 -0.58 -6.88 13.28
N GLY A 32 -0.57 -7.17 11.99
CA GLY A 32 -1.41 -8.22 11.42
C GLY A 32 -2.87 -7.84 11.22
N ARG A 33 -3.26 -6.62 11.53
CA ARG A 33 -4.64 -6.12 11.39
C ARG A 33 -4.75 -5.17 10.21
N VAL A 34 -5.69 -5.41 9.32
CA VAL A 34 -5.92 -4.53 8.18
C VAL A 34 -6.59 -3.25 8.66
N VAL A 35 -6.00 -2.11 8.32
CA VAL A 35 -6.46 -0.78 8.74
C VAL A 35 -6.85 0.11 7.58
N GLY A 36 -6.57 -0.30 6.35
CA GLY A 36 -6.91 0.49 5.18
C GLY A 36 -6.56 -0.23 3.89
N SER A 37 -6.66 0.50 2.80
CA SER A 37 -6.35 -0.03 1.47
C SER A 37 -5.77 1.05 0.57
N LEU A 38 -4.96 0.61 -0.38
CA LEU A 38 -4.47 1.43 -1.48
C LEU A 38 -5.00 0.82 -2.76
N VAL A 39 -5.70 1.62 -3.55
CA VAL A 39 -6.32 1.18 -4.80
C VAL A 39 -5.79 2.02 -5.95
N CYS A 40 -5.47 1.36 -7.06
CA CYS A 40 -5.22 2.04 -8.33
C CYS A 40 -6.25 1.57 -9.34
N GLU A 41 -6.97 2.52 -9.92
CA GLU A 41 -7.96 2.25 -10.94
C GLU A 41 -7.91 3.35 -11.98
N ALA A 42 -7.77 2.98 -13.24
CA ALA A 42 -7.65 3.92 -14.36
C ALA A 42 -6.53 4.96 -14.14
N GLY A 43 -5.42 4.55 -13.56
CA GLY A 43 -4.27 5.41 -13.28
C GLY A 43 -4.44 6.32 -12.06
N VAL A 44 -5.55 6.23 -11.36
CA VAL A 44 -5.81 7.05 -10.17
C VAL A 44 -5.52 6.22 -8.92
N TRP A 45 -4.65 6.74 -8.06
CA TRP A 45 -4.25 6.11 -6.80
C TRP A 45 -5.10 6.69 -5.67
N ARG A 46 -5.68 5.79 -4.86
CA ARG A 46 -6.58 6.18 -3.78
C ARG A 46 -6.24 5.43 -2.51
N LEU A 47 -5.99 6.19 -1.45
CA LEU A 47 -5.70 5.68 -0.13
C LEU A 47 -6.97 5.80 0.72
N SER A 48 -7.41 4.71 1.32
CA SER A 48 -8.62 4.68 2.15
C SER A 48 -8.30 4.06 3.50
N TRP A 49 -8.90 4.60 4.56
CA TRP A 49 -8.69 4.13 5.93
C TRP A 49 -9.99 3.60 6.52
N PHE A 50 -9.89 2.52 7.27
CA PHE A 50 -11.03 1.97 7.99
C PHE A 50 -11.31 2.84 9.22
N GLU A 51 -12.56 2.83 9.65
CA GLU A 51 -12.97 3.54 10.84
C GLU A 51 -12.17 3.06 12.05
N GLY A 52 -11.73 3.99 12.90
CA GLY A 52 -10.92 3.68 14.07
C GLY A 52 -9.43 3.58 13.82
N THR A 53 -8.98 3.80 12.59
CA THR A 53 -7.55 3.82 12.28
C THR A 53 -6.85 4.97 13.03
N ASP A 54 -5.64 4.69 13.51
CA ASP A 54 -4.81 5.68 14.20
C ASP A 54 -4.70 6.96 13.37
N ARG A 55 -4.90 8.11 14.03
CA ARG A 55 -4.88 9.42 13.37
C ARG A 55 -3.56 9.74 12.68
N ARG A 56 -2.46 9.21 13.18
CA ARG A 56 -1.15 9.39 12.56
C ARG A 56 -1.11 8.81 11.16
N LEU A 57 -1.91 7.78 10.88
CA LEU A 57 -2.08 7.23 9.54
C LEU A 57 -3.22 7.93 8.79
N ALA A 58 -4.38 8.06 9.43
CA ALA A 58 -5.58 8.60 8.79
C ALA A 58 -5.39 10.05 8.31
N ASN A 59 -4.54 10.80 8.97
CA ASN A 59 -4.26 12.20 8.60
C ASN A 59 -3.12 12.34 7.58
N TYR A 60 -2.61 11.24 7.04
CA TYR A 60 -1.59 11.32 6.01
C TYR A 60 -2.12 12.09 4.79
N ALA A 61 -1.40 13.13 4.39
CA ALA A 61 -1.77 13.98 3.28
C ALA A 61 -0.65 14.11 2.24
N GLY A 62 0.35 13.24 2.32
CA GLY A 62 1.46 13.23 1.37
C GLY A 62 1.10 12.58 0.05
N PRO A 63 2.06 12.45 -0.86
CA PRO A 63 1.81 11.86 -2.17
C PRO A 63 1.40 10.40 -2.07
N VAL A 64 0.50 9.99 -2.96
CA VAL A 64 0.06 8.61 -3.11
C VAL A 64 0.25 8.23 -4.56
N ASP A 65 1.18 7.32 -4.79
CA ASP A 65 1.53 6.87 -6.14
C ASP A 65 1.91 5.39 -6.11
N GLY A 66 2.47 4.89 -7.20
CA GLY A 66 2.82 3.49 -7.32
C GLY A 66 4.04 3.03 -6.54
N ASN A 67 4.73 3.93 -5.86
CA ASN A 67 5.88 3.55 -5.05
C ASN A 67 5.41 3.04 -3.68
N VAL A 68 4.92 1.81 -3.68
CA VAL A 68 4.29 1.18 -2.51
C VAL A 68 5.28 1.03 -1.36
N ASP A 69 6.53 0.70 -1.67
CA ASP A 69 7.55 0.52 -0.63
C ASP A 69 7.90 1.85 0.06
N ALA A 70 8.00 2.93 -0.69
CA ALA A 70 8.23 4.25 -0.11
C ALA A 70 7.03 4.70 0.75
N LEU A 71 5.82 4.41 0.29
CA LEU A 71 4.62 4.71 1.08
C LEU A 71 4.61 3.92 2.39
N ALA A 72 4.95 2.64 2.36
CA ALA A 72 5.03 1.81 3.55
C ALA A 72 6.07 2.37 4.55
N GLU A 73 7.22 2.80 4.07
CA GLU A 73 8.24 3.40 4.92
C GLU A 73 7.76 4.71 5.56
N THR A 74 7.12 5.55 4.76
CA THR A 74 6.59 6.83 5.24
C THR A 74 5.51 6.61 6.31
N LEU A 75 4.58 5.70 6.06
CA LEU A 75 3.52 5.40 7.03
C LEU A 75 4.09 4.77 8.29
N SER A 76 5.09 3.89 8.17
CA SER A 76 5.76 3.29 9.33
C SER A 76 6.43 4.36 10.19
N ALA A 77 7.10 5.32 9.57
CA ALA A 77 7.75 6.41 10.29
C ALA A 77 6.73 7.28 11.02
N ARG A 78 5.59 7.56 10.40
CA ARG A 78 4.53 8.35 11.03
C ARG A 78 3.93 7.65 12.24
N LEU A 79 3.72 6.34 12.14
CA LEU A 79 3.11 5.56 13.22
C LEU A 79 4.11 5.19 14.32
N GLY A 80 5.38 5.09 13.99
CA GLY A 80 6.40 4.58 14.91
C GLY A 80 6.34 3.07 15.07
N ALA A 81 5.75 2.37 14.10
CA ALA A 81 5.62 0.91 14.09
C ALA A 81 5.53 0.43 12.63
N PRO A 82 5.88 -0.82 12.34
CA PRO A 82 5.83 -1.33 10.97
C PRO A 82 4.42 -1.27 10.39
N VAL A 83 4.31 -0.65 9.21
CA VAL A 83 3.10 -0.64 8.39
C VAL A 83 3.41 -1.42 7.13
N ARG A 84 2.56 -2.39 6.81
CA ARG A 84 2.77 -3.30 5.68
C ARG A 84 1.70 -3.10 4.63
N LEU A 85 2.12 -3.03 3.38
CA LEU A 85 1.23 -3.02 2.24
C LEU A 85 1.42 -4.33 1.47
N GLU A 86 0.33 -5.06 1.28
CA GLU A 86 0.37 -6.35 0.59
C GLU A 86 -0.57 -6.33 -0.60
N SER A 87 -0.04 -6.71 -1.75
CA SER A 87 -0.81 -6.82 -2.98
C SER A 87 -1.83 -7.94 -2.87
N LEU A 88 -3.07 -7.67 -3.29
CA LEU A 88 -4.09 -8.71 -3.42
C LEU A 88 -4.28 -9.05 -4.90
N PRO A 89 -4.45 -10.34 -5.23
CA PRO A 89 -4.82 -10.72 -6.58
C PRO A 89 -6.25 -10.27 -6.89
N LEU A 90 -6.44 -9.77 -8.08
CA LEU A 90 -7.76 -9.32 -8.57
C LEU A 90 -8.31 -10.28 -9.62
#